data_9d98e1482beb068c39c9ba754cbd9661
#
_entry.id   9d98e1482beb068c39c9ba754cbd9661
#
_cell.length_a   1.000
_cell.length_b   1.000
_cell.length_c   1.000
_cell.angle_alpha   90.00
_cell.angle_beta   90.00
_cell.angle_gamma   90.00
#
_symmetry.space_group_name_H-M   'P 1'
#
loop_
_entity.id
_entity.type
_entity.pdbx_description
1 polymer ?
#
loop_
_entity_poly.entity_id
_entity_poly.type
_entity_poly.pdbx_seq_one_letter_code
_entity_poly.pdbx_strand_id
1 'polypeptide(L)'
;MTTFRKAVQGEGFAISAELTIGKESTADDIRRQADSLAGLVDGIQVTDNPYAWVQMSALAASTILVEHGFDPVPIMTCRDRNRFALQSDLAGLQAVGVGNVMLMRGHRVPKDHSVPASTVFDLTGQELIALAASLDGDFFIGTGARLFRPGPRWQAESLVRRAKAGAQFLQTQICFNMDVLQRYMKQFLAAGLERDYSVMVSLSPLPSATTA
;
A
#
# COMPACT_ATOMS: atom_id res chain seq x y z
N MET A 1 7.76 0.59 -17.59
CA MET A 1 6.43 0.40 -16.98
C MET A 1 6.41 -0.97 -16.34
N THR A 2 6.21 -1.03 -15.05
CA THR A 2 6.20 -2.26 -14.25
C THR A 2 5.05 -3.20 -14.62
N THR A 3 5.17 -4.48 -14.30
CA THR A 3 4.13 -5.48 -14.58
C THR A 3 2.84 -5.19 -13.81
N PHE A 4 2.96 -4.82 -12.52
CA PHE A 4 1.83 -4.45 -11.67
C PHE A 4 1.06 -3.24 -12.23
N ARG A 5 1.75 -2.15 -12.59
CA ARG A 5 1.09 -0.96 -13.18
C ARG A 5 0.35 -1.30 -14.47
N LYS A 6 0.95 -2.13 -15.35
CA LYS A 6 0.29 -2.58 -16.60
C LYS A 6 -0.96 -3.37 -16.31
N ALA A 7 -0.92 -4.30 -15.36
CA ALA A 7 -2.07 -5.12 -15.00
C ALA A 7 -3.20 -4.26 -14.40
N VAL A 8 -2.88 -3.35 -13.47
CA VAL A 8 -3.88 -2.49 -12.80
C VAL A 8 -4.52 -1.48 -13.76
N GLN A 9 -3.78 -0.99 -14.76
CA GLN A 9 -4.28 -0.06 -15.78
C GLN A 9 -4.84 -0.75 -17.02
N GLY A 10 -4.70 -2.07 -17.12
CA GLY A 10 -5.22 -2.87 -18.23
C GLY A 10 -6.71 -3.20 -18.09
N GLU A 11 -7.25 -3.90 -19.10
CA GLU A 11 -8.65 -4.34 -19.11
C GLU A 11 -8.89 -5.65 -18.32
N GLY A 12 -7.81 -6.31 -17.88
CA GLY A 12 -7.86 -7.57 -17.15
C GLY A 12 -7.98 -7.43 -15.64
N PHE A 13 -7.91 -8.57 -14.97
CA PHE A 13 -7.82 -8.63 -13.50
C PHE A 13 -6.35 -8.49 -13.08
N ALA A 14 -6.07 -7.57 -12.17
CA ALA A 14 -4.77 -7.47 -11.53
C ALA A 14 -4.81 -8.15 -10.15
N ILE A 15 -3.82 -8.99 -9.88
CA ILE A 15 -3.69 -9.69 -8.60
C ILE A 15 -2.38 -9.28 -7.94
N SER A 16 -2.44 -8.90 -6.67
CA SER A 16 -1.25 -8.72 -5.85
C SER A 16 -1.36 -9.53 -4.57
N ALA A 17 -0.22 -10.00 -4.06
CA ALA A 17 -0.15 -10.68 -2.78
C ALA A 17 0.77 -9.93 -1.82
N GLU A 18 0.44 -9.96 -0.53
CA GLU A 18 1.25 -9.36 0.53
C GLU A 18 2.15 -10.45 1.13
N LEU A 19 3.44 -10.15 1.29
CA LEU A 19 4.38 -11.03 1.98
C LEU A 19 4.19 -10.98 3.49
N THR A 20 4.38 -12.11 4.13
CA THR A 20 4.50 -12.19 5.59
C THR A 20 5.94 -11.97 5.99
N ILE A 21 6.23 -10.78 6.54
CA ILE A 21 7.58 -10.36 6.92
C ILE A 21 7.64 -10.07 8.41
N GLY A 22 8.64 -10.62 9.09
CA GLY A 22 8.93 -10.34 10.50
C GLY A 22 10.32 -9.70 10.67
N LYS A 23 10.67 -9.41 11.91
CA LYS A 23 11.99 -8.89 12.26
C LYS A 23 13.13 -9.93 12.04
N GLU A 24 12.80 -11.20 12.10
CA GLU A 24 13.74 -12.31 11.90
C GLU A 24 13.76 -12.82 10.46
N SER A 25 12.96 -12.24 9.56
CA SER A 25 12.92 -12.66 8.15
C SER A 25 14.27 -12.40 7.49
N THR A 26 14.73 -13.37 6.73
CA THR A 26 15.97 -13.31 5.94
C THR A 26 15.67 -12.99 4.47
N ALA A 27 16.70 -12.68 3.70
CA ALA A 27 16.57 -12.51 2.25
C ALA A 27 16.04 -13.80 1.57
N ASP A 28 16.44 -14.96 2.06
CA ASP A 28 15.97 -16.24 1.51
C ASP A 28 14.51 -16.52 1.85
N ASP A 29 14.00 -16.03 2.98
CA ASP A 29 12.58 -16.10 3.29
C ASP A 29 11.75 -15.26 2.30
N ILE A 30 12.22 -14.06 1.95
CA ILE A 30 11.59 -13.19 0.95
C ILE A 30 11.57 -13.89 -0.41
N ARG A 31 12.72 -14.42 -0.87
CA ARG A 31 12.83 -15.12 -2.16
C ARG A 31 11.91 -16.34 -2.23
N ARG A 32 11.90 -17.20 -1.19
CA ARG A 32 11.03 -18.40 -1.16
C ARG A 32 9.54 -18.03 -1.24
N GLN A 33 9.10 -16.99 -0.51
CA GLN A 33 7.72 -16.53 -0.60
C GLN A 33 7.42 -15.99 -2.01
N ALA A 34 8.33 -15.21 -2.59
CA ALA A 34 8.18 -14.68 -3.95
C ALA A 34 8.09 -15.81 -5.00
N ASP A 35 8.95 -16.82 -4.91
CA ASP A 35 8.94 -17.98 -5.81
C ASP A 35 7.60 -18.73 -5.76
N SER A 36 6.96 -18.82 -4.58
CA SER A 36 5.64 -19.46 -4.45
C SER A 36 4.52 -18.67 -5.12
N LEU A 37 4.74 -17.38 -5.41
CA LEU A 37 3.80 -16.48 -6.06
C LEU A 37 4.12 -16.27 -7.55
N ALA A 38 5.21 -16.85 -8.05
CA ALA A 38 5.67 -16.67 -9.42
C ALA A 38 4.61 -17.11 -10.45
N GLY A 39 4.27 -16.22 -11.36
CA GLY A 39 3.24 -16.44 -12.38
C GLY A 39 1.78 -16.42 -11.86
N LEU A 40 1.56 -16.21 -10.57
CA LEU A 40 0.24 -16.15 -9.97
C LEU A 40 -0.21 -14.72 -9.67
N VAL A 41 0.73 -13.78 -9.54
CA VAL A 41 0.46 -12.38 -9.18
C VAL A 41 1.20 -11.42 -10.10
N ASP A 42 0.65 -10.22 -10.25
CA ASP A 42 1.22 -9.12 -11.05
C ASP A 42 2.13 -8.22 -10.21
N GLY A 43 1.99 -8.25 -8.88
CA GLY A 43 2.81 -7.48 -7.95
C GLY A 43 2.84 -8.08 -6.56
N ILE A 44 3.92 -7.79 -5.82
CA ILE A 44 4.13 -8.29 -4.46
C ILE A 44 4.15 -7.11 -3.48
N GLN A 45 3.20 -7.08 -2.55
CA GLN A 45 3.10 -6.03 -1.54
C GLN A 45 4.04 -6.30 -0.37
N VAL A 46 4.68 -5.23 0.09
CA VAL A 46 5.60 -5.23 1.24
C VAL A 46 5.10 -4.23 2.26
N THR A 47 4.70 -4.70 3.43
CA THR A 47 4.17 -3.86 4.51
C THR A 47 5.25 -3.00 5.19
N ASP A 48 4.81 -2.00 5.97
CA ASP A 48 5.65 -1.06 6.70
C ASP A 48 5.31 -1.10 8.20
N ASN A 49 5.94 -2.01 8.93
CA ASN A 49 5.71 -2.22 10.35
C ASN A 49 4.20 -2.29 10.71
N PRO A 50 3.43 -3.25 10.15
CA PRO A 50 2.00 -3.32 10.37
C PRO A 50 1.69 -3.41 11.87
N TYR A 51 0.66 -2.73 12.32
CA TYR A 51 0.27 -2.67 13.75
C TYR A 51 1.40 -2.22 14.70
N ALA A 52 2.41 -1.51 14.18
CA ALA A 52 3.64 -1.12 14.87
C ALA A 52 4.59 -2.30 15.24
N TRP A 53 4.37 -3.50 14.73
CA TRP A 53 5.31 -4.60 14.87
C TRP A 53 6.51 -4.39 13.94
N VAL A 54 7.71 -4.49 14.53
CA VAL A 54 8.97 -4.34 13.78
C VAL A 54 9.14 -5.50 12.80
N GLN A 55 9.46 -5.17 11.57
CA GLN A 55 9.83 -6.12 10.51
C GLN A 55 11.06 -5.63 9.74
N MET A 56 11.56 -6.44 8.79
CA MET A 56 12.52 -5.97 7.79
C MET A 56 11.94 -4.75 7.06
N SER A 57 12.76 -3.74 6.81
CA SER A 57 12.27 -2.51 6.15
C SER A 57 11.71 -2.80 4.76
N ALA A 58 10.66 -2.07 4.38
CA ALA A 58 10.04 -2.21 3.07
C ALA A 58 11.04 -1.93 1.93
N LEU A 59 11.99 -1.02 2.12
CA LEU A 59 13.07 -0.76 1.16
C LEU A 59 13.95 -2.01 0.97
N ALA A 60 14.44 -2.62 2.05
CA ALA A 60 15.30 -3.80 1.96
C ALA A 60 14.58 -4.99 1.29
N ALA A 61 13.36 -5.29 1.73
CA ALA A 61 12.57 -6.37 1.13
C ALA A 61 12.25 -6.11 -0.35
N SER A 62 11.94 -4.87 -0.72
CA SER A 62 11.69 -4.51 -2.12
C SER A 62 12.95 -4.61 -2.99
N THR A 63 14.12 -4.26 -2.45
CA THR A 63 15.40 -4.47 -3.16
C THR A 63 15.63 -5.95 -3.47
N ILE A 64 15.43 -6.82 -2.47
CA ILE A 64 15.55 -8.28 -2.66
C ILE A 64 14.59 -8.79 -3.73
N LEU A 65 13.34 -8.29 -3.76
CA LEU A 65 12.35 -8.67 -4.75
C LEU A 65 12.74 -8.21 -6.15
N VAL A 66 13.22 -6.97 -6.33
CA VAL A 66 13.69 -6.46 -7.63
C VAL A 66 14.87 -7.27 -8.15
N GLU A 67 15.88 -7.53 -7.31
CA GLU A 67 17.03 -8.37 -7.65
C GLU A 67 16.61 -9.81 -8.03
N HIS A 68 15.51 -10.29 -7.47
CA HIS A 68 14.95 -11.62 -7.75
C HIS A 68 13.97 -11.64 -8.93
N GLY A 69 13.77 -10.50 -9.61
CA GLY A 69 12.98 -10.39 -10.84
C GLY A 69 11.48 -10.15 -10.63
N PHE A 70 11.07 -9.77 -9.42
CA PHE A 70 9.66 -9.46 -9.11
C PHE A 70 9.39 -7.96 -9.07
N ASP A 71 8.11 -7.59 -9.17
CA ASP A 71 7.63 -6.20 -9.14
C ASP A 71 7.02 -5.85 -7.76
N PRO A 72 7.79 -5.22 -6.85
CA PRO A 72 7.30 -4.91 -5.52
C PRO A 72 6.39 -3.69 -5.51
N VAL A 73 5.47 -3.70 -4.54
CA VAL A 73 4.60 -2.57 -4.16
C VAL A 73 4.82 -2.28 -2.67
N PRO A 74 5.93 -1.59 -2.31
CA PRO A 74 6.17 -1.23 -0.92
C PRO A 74 5.10 -0.27 -0.40
N ILE A 75 4.62 -0.57 0.81
CA ILE A 75 3.77 0.32 1.57
C ILE A 75 4.68 1.23 2.39
N MET A 76 4.38 2.53 2.42
CA MET A 76 5.09 3.48 3.27
C MET A 76 4.11 4.30 4.09
N THR A 77 4.45 4.53 5.35
CA THR A 77 3.63 5.30 6.28
C THR A 77 4.38 6.49 6.86
N CYS A 78 3.63 7.53 7.23
CA CYS A 78 4.18 8.72 7.91
C CYS A 78 4.46 8.49 9.40
N ARG A 79 4.13 7.30 9.95
CA ARG A 79 4.16 7.07 11.40
C ARG A 79 5.56 7.13 11.99
N ASP A 80 6.52 6.46 11.35
CA ASP A 80 7.82 6.15 11.97
C ASP A 80 8.95 7.08 11.49
N ARG A 81 8.70 7.91 10.47
CA ARG A 81 9.72 8.70 9.77
C ARG A 81 9.31 10.15 9.56
N ASN A 82 10.28 11.06 9.63
CA ASN A 82 10.12 12.44 9.22
C ASN A 82 10.26 12.60 7.68
N ARG A 83 10.04 13.82 7.19
CA ARG A 83 10.14 14.16 5.76
C ARG A 83 11.47 13.74 5.13
N PHE A 84 12.59 13.96 5.79
CA PHE A 84 13.90 13.61 5.25
C PHE A 84 14.07 12.11 5.06
N ALA A 85 13.70 11.32 6.07
CA ALA A 85 13.77 9.87 6.00
C ALA A 85 12.81 9.30 4.93
N LEU A 86 11.59 9.82 4.83
CA LEU A 86 10.62 9.41 3.81
C LEU A 86 11.10 9.74 2.41
N GLN A 87 11.68 10.92 2.20
CA GLN A 87 12.23 11.33 0.90
C GLN A 87 13.44 10.48 0.52
N SER A 88 14.33 10.18 1.48
CA SER A 88 15.49 9.31 1.25
C SER A 88 15.07 7.89 0.88
N ASP A 89 14.06 7.33 1.58
CA ASP A 89 13.54 6.00 1.28
C ASP A 89 12.89 5.95 -0.12
N LEU A 90 12.11 6.97 -0.50
CA LEU A 90 11.53 7.07 -1.85
C LEU A 90 12.63 7.15 -2.92
N ALA A 91 13.66 7.97 -2.72
CA ALA A 91 14.79 8.05 -3.64
C ALA A 91 15.55 6.71 -3.72
N GLY A 92 15.72 6.02 -2.59
CA GLY A 92 16.31 4.68 -2.53
C GLY A 92 15.49 3.64 -3.30
N LEU A 93 14.17 3.62 -3.12
CA LEU A 93 13.26 2.74 -3.87
C LEU A 93 13.36 2.98 -5.38
N GLN A 94 13.39 4.24 -5.79
CA GLN A 94 13.55 4.61 -7.20
C GLN A 94 14.91 4.14 -7.75
N ALA A 95 15.98 4.35 -6.99
CA ALA A 95 17.34 3.98 -7.41
C ALA A 95 17.52 2.47 -7.61
N VAL A 96 16.78 1.63 -6.89
CA VAL A 96 16.78 0.16 -7.04
C VAL A 96 15.75 -0.34 -8.06
N GLY A 97 15.02 0.55 -8.76
CA GLY A 97 14.11 0.19 -9.85
C GLY A 97 12.66 -0.10 -9.42
N VAL A 98 12.28 0.23 -8.18
CA VAL A 98 10.87 0.14 -7.73
C VAL A 98 10.05 1.22 -8.42
N GLY A 99 9.01 0.82 -9.15
CA GLY A 99 8.11 1.72 -9.87
C GLY A 99 6.74 1.91 -9.25
N ASN A 100 6.40 1.16 -8.20
CA ASN A 100 5.08 1.23 -7.56
C ASN A 100 5.24 1.49 -6.06
N VAL A 101 4.38 2.31 -5.49
CA VAL A 101 4.37 2.57 -4.04
C VAL A 101 2.95 2.73 -3.54
N MET A 102 2.66 2.27 -2.32
CA MET A 102 1.39 2.51 -1.64
C MET A 102 1.62 3.39 -0.42
N LEU A 103 1.05 4.58 -0.43
CA LEU A 103 1.35 5.64 0.53
C LEU A 103 0.16 5.92 1.45
N MET A 104 0.41 5.85 2.74
CA MET A 104 -0.62 6.02 3.78
C MET A 104 -0.12 6.88 4.94
N ARG A 105 -1.06 7.38 5.73
CA ARG A 105 -0.71 8.06 6.97
C ARG A 105 -0.14 7.08 8.01
N GLY A 106 -0.68 5.86 8.07
CA GLY A 106 -0.42 4.91 9.15
C GLY A 106 -1.27 5.18 10.42
N HIS A 107 -1.30 4.20 11.31
CA HIS A 107 -1.94 4.28 12.62
C HIS A 107 -0.93 4.73 13.68
N ARG A 108 -1.41 5.32 14.77
CA ARG A 108 -0.55 5.62 15.93
C ARG A 108 -0.02 4.33 16.56
N VAL A 109 1.16 4.40 17.15
CA VAL A 109 1.62 3.34 18.05
C VAL A 109 0.66 3.28 19.24
N PRO A 110 0.11 2.11 19.61
CA PRO A 110 -0.71 1.97 20.80
C PRO A 110 0.06 2.38 22.06
N LYS A 111 -0.63 2.97 23.04
CA LYS A 111 0.02 3.43 24.28
C LYS A 111 0.57 2.28 25.14
N ASP A 112 -0.05 1.12 25.03
CA ASP A 112 0.28 -0.14 25.71
C ASP A 112 1.15 -1.07 24.87
N HIS A 113 1.74 -0.55 23.78
CA HIS A 113 2.61 -1.34 22.91
C HIS A 113 3.88 -1.77 23.68
N SER A 114 4.29 -3.03 23.49
CA SER A 114 5.45 -3.62 24.17
C SER A 114 6.78 -2.93 23.83
N VAL A 115 6.88 -2.30 22.68
CA VAL A 115 8.04 -1.49 22.28
C VAL A 115 7.65 -0.01 22.46
N PRO A 116 8.29 0.72 23.39
CA PRO A 116 8.02 2.14 23.57
C PRO A 116 8.58 2.93 22.38
N ALA A 117 7.69 3.49 21.57
CA ALA A 117 8.06 4.31 20.43
C ALA A 117 7.13 5.53 20.29
N SER A 118 7.68 6.66 19.88
CA SER A 118 6.92 7.86 19.57
C SER A 118 6.54 7.88 18.09
N THR A 119 5.29 8.28 17.82
CA THR A 119 4.87 8.55 16.44
C THR A 119 5.45 9.87 15.96
N VAL A 120 5.93 9.92 14.74
CA VAL A 120 6.51 11.12 14.12
C VAL A 120 5.41 11.95 13.43
N PHE A 121 4.75 11.41 12.42
CA PHE A 121 3.72 12.09 11.64
C PHE A 121 4.09 13.52 11.20
N ASP A 122 5.33 13.71 10.74
CA ASP A 122 5.80 14.96 10.17
C ASP A 122 5.04 15.33 8.88
N LEU A 123 4.63 14.31 8.12
CA LEU A 123 3.77 14.46 6.95
C LEU A 123 2.38 13.85 7.19
N THR A 124 1.40 14.40 6.50
CA THR A 124 0.12 13.74 6.24
C THR A 124 0.27 12.73 5.09
N GLY A 125 -0.67 11.79 4.97
CA GLY A 125 -0.66 10.87 3.82
C GLY A 125 -0.77 11.58 2.46
N GLN A 126 -1.48 12.70 2.38
CA GLN A 126 -1.58 13.50 1.16
C GLN A 126 -0.24 14.19 0.82
N GLU A 127 0.45 14.73 1.80
CA GLU A 127 1.78 15.34 1.60
C GLU A 127 2.83 14.31 1.20
N LEU A 128 2.75 13.08 1.73
CA LEU A 128 3.62 11.99 1.31
C LEU A 128 3.36 11.59 -0.16
N ILE A 129 2.10 11.54 -0.59
CA ILE A 129 1.73 11.30 -1.99
C ILE A 129 2.31 12.41 -2.88
N ALA A 130 2.12 13.68 -2.51
CA ALA A 130 2.65 14.82 -3.26
C ALA A 130 4.18 14.81 -3.32
N LEU A 131 4.85 14.41 -2.23
CA LEU A 131 6.29 14.26 -2.19
C LEU A 131 6.77 13.20 -3.18
N ALA A 132 6.15 12.02 -3.20
CA ALA A 132 6.50 10.95 -4.13
C ALA A 132 6.25 11.36 -5.59
N ALA A 133 5.14 12.05 -5.87
CA ALA A 133 4.80 12.55 -7.21
C ALA A 133 5.72 13.68 -7.69
N SER A 134 6.41 14.37 -6.77
CA SER A 134 7.36 15.46 -7.12
C SER A 134 8.76 14.98 -7.42
N LEU A 135 9.08 13.72 -7.18
CA LEU A 135 10.37 13.12 -7.55
C LEU A 135 10.43 12.89 -9.06
N ASP A 136 11.64 12.96 -9.63
CA ASP A 136 11.87 12.75 -11.07
C ASP A 136 11.55 11.32 -11.56
N GLY A 137 11.09 10.43 -10.67
CA GLY A 137 10.67 9.07 -10.95
C GLY A 137 9.17 8.98 -11.21
N ASP A 138 8.78 8.15 -12.17
CA ASP A 138 7.37 7.91 -12.53
C ASP A 138 6.77 6.80 -11.63
N PHE A 139 6.63 7.06 -10.33
CA PHE A 139 5.95 6.14 -9.43
C PHE A 139 4.48 5.97 -9.78
N PHE A 140 4.02 4.72 -9.82
CA PHE A 140 2.61 4.38 -9.78
C PHE A 140 2.16 4.38 -8.31
N ILE A 141 1.42 5.42 -7.91
CA ILE A 141 1.15 5.73 -6.51
C ILE A 141 -0.23 5.24 -6.10
N GLY A 142 -0.28 4.39 -5.09
CA GLY A 142 -1.51 3.93 -4.44
C GLY A 142 -1.79 4.58 -3.10
N THR A 143 -3.04 4.48 -2.65
CA THR A 143 -3.45 4.89 -1.31
C THR A 143 -4.60 4.03 -0.78
N GLY A 144 -4.83 4.03 0.53
CA GLY A 144 -5.85 3.19 1.17
C GLY A 144 -7.26 3.79 1.15
N ALA A 145 -8.26 2.94 0.97
CA ALA A 145 -9.69 3.25 1.11
C ALA A 145 -10.23 2.77 2.46
N ARG A 146 -11.03 3.60 3.12
CA ARG A 146 -11.72 3.25 4.37
C ARG A 146 -13.16 2.85 4.10
N LEU A 147 -13.42 1.56 3.92
CA LEU A 147 -14.74 1.04 3.59
C LEU A 147 -15.75 1.12 4.75
N PHE A 148 -15.30 0.88 5.97
CA PHE A 148 -16.16 0.75 7.15
C PHE A 148 -16.60 2.09 7.76
N ARG A 149 -16.17 3.21 7.20
CA ARG A 149 -16.57 4.56 7.61
C ARG A 149 -17.08 5.46 6.48
N PRO A 150 -17.88 4.99 5.54
CA PRO A 150 -18.74 5.88 4.81
C PRO A 150 -19.97 6.11 5.70
N GLY A 151 -19.90 7.06 6.60
CA GLY A 151 -21.09 7.53 7.34
C GLY A 151 -21.95 8.40 6.42
N PRO A 152 -23.13 8.89 6.89
CA PRO A 152 -23.98 9.80 6.13
C PRO A 152 -23.27 11.10 5.71
N ARG A 153 -22.07 11.35 6.23
CA ARG A 153 -21.20 12.48 5.88
C ARG A 153 -19.94 12.03 5.10
N TRP A 154 -19.94 10.83 4.50
CA TRP A 154 -18.82 10.45 3.65
C TRP A 154 -18.70 11.41 2.48
N GLN A 155 -17.56 12.06 2.38
CA GLN A 155 -17.27 13.00 1.32
C GLN A 155 -16.06 12.50 0.53
N ALA A 156 -16.19 12.52 -0.78
CA ALA A 156 -15.13 12.16 -1.72
C ALA A 156 -13.90 13.09 -1.66
N GLU A 157 -14.03 14.25 -1.05
CA GLU A 157 -13.01 15.32 -1.03
C GLU A 157 -11.62 14.84 -0.64
N SER A 158 -11.53 13.91 0.32
CA SER A 158 -10.24 13.34 0.73
C SER A 158 -9.61 12.51 -0.38
N LEU A 159 -10.40 11.77 -1.17
CA LEU A 159 -9.91 11.00 -2.32
C LEU A 159 -9.57 11.94 -3.47
N VAL A 160 -10.42 12.92 -3.76
CA VAL A 160 -10.15 13.96 -4.76
C VAL A 160 -8.83 14.68 -4.46
N ARG A 161 -8.58 15.07 -3.20
CA ARG A 161 -7.30 15.72 -2.83
C ARG A 161 -6.11 14.80 -3.01
N ARG A 162 -6.26 13.49 -2.73
CA ARG A 162 -5.17 12.51 -2.92
C ARG A 162 -4.92 12.21 -4.40
N ALA A 163 -5.97 12.16 -5.24
CA ALA A 163 -5.81 12.07 -6.69
C ALA A 163 -5.04 13.28 -7.24
N LYS A 164 -5.45 14.49 -6.85
CA LYS A 164 -4.73 15.72 -7.23
C LYS A 164 -3.29 15.78 -6.73
N ALA A 165 -2.98 15.08 -5.63
CA ALA A 165 -1.61 14.95 -5.13
C ALA A 165 -0.79 13.90 -5.89
N GLY A 166 -1.41 13.07 -6.75
CA GLY A 166 -0.72 12.09 -7.58
C GLY A 166 -1.09 10.61 -7.35
N ALA A 167 -2.06 10.30 -6.47
CA ALA A 167 -2.51 8.93 -6.27
C ALA A 167 -3.34 8.44 -7.47
N GLN A 168 -3.05 7.21 -7.95
CA GLN A 168 -3.58 6.64 -9.18
C GLN A 168 -4.33 5.32 -8.96
N PHE A 169 -4.06 4.61 -7.86
CA PHE A 169 -4.86 3.44 -7.48
C PHE A 169 -5.27 3.48 -6.02
N LEU A 170 -6.37 2.81 -5.74
CA LEU A 170 -6.98 2.77 -4.42
C LEU A 170 -7.09 1.32 -3.96
N GLN A 171 -6.54 1.00 -2.79
CA GLN A 171 -6.69 -0.31 -2.19
C GLN A 171 -7.66 -0.26 -1.01
N THR A 172 -8.63 -1.17 -0.99
CA THR A 172 -9.60 -1.23 0.10
C THR A 172 -9.00 -1.86 1.35
N GLN A 173 -9.61 -1.61 2.50
CA GLN A 173 -9.43 -2.50 3.66
C GLN A 173 -9.96 -3.89 3.30
N ILE A 174 -9.46 -4.94 3.98
CA ILE A 174 -10.03 -6.30 3.86
C ILE A 174 -11.51 -6.23 4.15
N CYS A 175 -12.33 -6.73 3.22
CA CYS A 175 -13.78 -6.65 3.31
C CYS A 175 -14.44 -7.90 2.75
N PHE A 176 -15.13 -8.63 3.61
CA PHE A 176 -15.98 -9.77 3.26
C PHE A 176 -17.48 -9.39 3.22
N ASN A 177 -17.82 -8.17 3.65
CA ASN A 177 -19.21 -7.70 3.64
C ASN A 177 -19.53 -6.99 2.32
N MET A 178 -20.24 -7.69 1.43
CA MET A 178 -20.60 -7.20 0.10
C MET A 178 -21.49 -5.96 0.15
N ASP A 179 -22.36 -5.80 1.15
CA ASP A 179 -23.23 -4.61 1.26
C ASP A 179 -22.39 -3.36 1.57
N VAL A 180 -21.35 -3.50 2.40
CA VAL A 180 -20.40 -2.43 2.70
C VAL A 180 -19.64 -2.04 1.43
N LEU A 181 -19.12 -3.02 0.71
CA LEU A 181 -18.36 -2.77 -0.53
C LEU A 181 -19.25 -2.12 -1.61
N GLN A 182 -20.43 -2.67 -1.85
CA GLN A 182 -21.38 -2.12 -2.83
C GLN A 182 -21.78 -0.68 -2.51
N ARG A 183 -22.09 -0.39 -1.24
CA ARG A 183 -22.42 0.97 -0.78
C ARG A 183 -21.25 1.92 -1.02
N TYR A 184 -20.03 1.49 -0.69
CA TYR A 184 -18.83 2.28 -0.94
C TYR A 184 -18.65 2.56 -2.43
N MET A 185 -18.74 1.53 -3.28
CA MET A 185 -18.57 1.67 -4.73
C MET A 185 -19.63 2.55 -5.37
N LYS A 186 -20.88 2.48 -4.92
CA LYS A 186 -21.94 3.42 -5.38
C LYS A 186 -21.58 4.87 -5.08
N GLN A 187 -21.05 5.17 -3.90
CA GLN A 187 -20.64 6.52 -3.52
C GLN A 187 -19.38 6.96 -4.30
N PHE A 188 -18.45 6.04 -4.51
CA PHE A 188 -17.23 6.25 -5.28
C PHE A 188 -17.55 6.64 -6.74
N LEU A 189 -18.42 5.89 -7.40
CA LEU A 189 -18.88 6.18 -8.76
C LEU A 189 -19.71 7.48 -8.84
N ALA A 190 -20.61 7.71 -7.88
CA ALA A 190 -21.40 8.94 -7.82
C ALA A 190 -20.52 10.19 -7.65
N ALA A 191 -19.32 10.05 -7.13
CA ALA A 191 -18.34 11.12 -7.01
C ALA A 191 -17.41 11.26 -8.24
N GLY A 192 -17.55 10.41 -9.27
CA GLY A 192 -16.74 10.42 -10.49
C GLY A 192 -15.29 10.00 -10.29
N LEU A 193 -15.00 9.28 -9.20
CA LEU A 193 -13.62 8.92 -8.80
C LEU A 193 -13.03 7.76 -9.63
N GLU A 194 -13.84 7.06 -10.42
CA GLU A 194 -13.39 6.04 -11.37
C GLU A 194 -12.50 6.60 -12.48
N ARG A 195 -12.50 7.92 -12.67
CA ARG A 195 -11.63 8.60 -13.63
C ARG A 195 -10.22 8.81 -13.10
N ASP A 196 -10.09 8.83 -11.77
CA ASP A 196 -8.84 9.15 -11.09
C ASP A 196 -8.15 7.88 -10.56
N TYR A 197 -8.91 6.80 -10.31
CA TYR A 197 -8.40 5.62 -9.61
C TYR A 197 -8.78 4.30 -10.26
N SER A 198 -7.80 3.41 -10.38
CA SER A 198 -8.06 1.97 -10.41
C SER A 198 -8.31 1.46 -8.99
N VAL A 199 -9.29 0.56 -8.80
CA VAL A 199 -9.67 0.07 -7.46
C VAL A 199 -9.26 -1.38 -7.28
N MET A 200 -8.49 -1.65 -6.22
CA MET A 200 -8.12 -2.99 -5.77
C MET A 200 -8.89 -3.35 -4.50
N VAL A 201 -9.56 -4.49 -4.52
CA VAL A 201 -10.30 -5.03 -3.37
C VAL A 201 -9.41 -5.99 -2.60
N SER A 202 -9.21 -5.73 -1.30
CA SER A 202 -8.40 -6.59 -0.45
C SER A 202 -9.22 -7.72 0.15
N LEU A 203 -8.68 -8.93 0.02
CA LEU A 203 -9.19 -10.16 0.64
C LEU A 203 -8.10 -10.74 1.53
N SER A 204 -8.48 -11.61 2.45
CA SER A 204 -7.56 -12.39 3.28
C SER A 204 -7.99 -13.85 3.30
N PRO A 205 -7.07 -14.80 3.26
CA PRO A 205 -7.41 -16.19 3.56
C PRO A 205 -8.08 -16.30 4.93
N LEU A 206 -9.10 -17.14 5.03
CA LEU A 206 -9.76 -17.46 6.29
C LEU A 206 -9.18 -18.79 6.81
N PRO A 207 -8.24 -18.77 7.76
CA PRO A 207 -7.53 -19.98 8.19
C PRO A 207 -8.42 -20.95 8.99
N SER A 208 -9.58 -20.50 9.48
CA SER A 208 -10.55 -21.34 10.20
C SER A 208 -11.95 -20.74 10.15
N ALA A 209 -12.97 -21.56 10.42
CA ALA A 209 -14.36 -21.10 10.55
C ALA A 209 -14.57 -20.13 11.71
N THR A 210 -13.71 -20.14 12.73
CA THR A 210 -13.76 -19.20 13.87
C THR A 210 -13.18 -17.83 13.55
N THR A 211 -12.47 -17.68 12.43
CA THR A 211 -11.94 -16.40 11.92
C THR A 211 -12.83 -15.74 10.87
N ALA A 212 -13.87 -16.44 10.45
CA ALA A 212 -14.91 -15.93 9.55
C ALA A 212 -16.02 -15.25 10.34
#